data_570727a16a012416cddb2951f0410673
#
_entry.id   570727a16a012416cddb2951f0410673
#
_cell.length_a   1.000
_cell.length_b   1.000
_cell.length_c   1.000
_cell.angle_alpha   90.00
_cell.angle_beta   90.00
_cell.angle_gamma   90.00
#
_symmetry.space_group_name_H-M   'P 1'
#
loop_
_entity.id
_entity.type
_entity.pdbx_description
1 polymer ?
#
loop_
_entity_poly.entity_id
_entity_poly.type
_entity_poly.pdbx_seq_one_letter_code
_entity_poly.pdbx_strand_id
1 'polypeptide(L)'
;SQVWGDADSGNGYPPGFPGDVLDAGDVVRLESTIDVTRNSVTIEYDGRDKVLVNYPIAMTRAMYAVVPGEVLAEAIGVFDAGTHGTLYRAPVGVDTGTGFGTNSLFSYTAFYVMAESDYTRIDIDKDNDGTFEETLYLDEGEPYFVNGNVLQGATVQGSQPFMCHLVTGDVGSTYEMRWFELWPESQWGTDYFTPVGSRSYGGDIYPALVYLFNPNAETITVTYVTATNSGTFAVAPNDVYDVFEMPLNGAARFYTTNGLPFIGVDVFDTSVGGGT
;
A
#
# COMPACT_ATOMS: atom_id res chain seq x y z
N SER A 1 18.72 -14.25 -2.44
CA SER A 1 18.82 -12.89 -1.87
C SER A 1 19.98 -12.17 -2.52
N GLN A 2 19.80 -10.95 -2.96
CA GLN A 2 20.88 -10.06 -3.31
C GLN A 2 21.49 -9.54 -2.01
N VAL A 3 22.77 -9.76 -1.81
CA VAL A 3 23.51 -9.19 -0.68
C VAL A 3 24.15 -7.91 -1.16
N TRP A 4 23.68 -6.79 -0.68
CA TRP A 4 24.26 -5.47 -0.89
C TRP A 4 25.12 -5.16 0.33
N GLY A 5 26.37 -4.78 0.09
CA GLY A 5 27.30 -4.63 1.18
C GLY A 5 27.92 -5.98 1.57
N ASP A 6 29.11 -6.21 1.08
CA ASP A 6 29.82 -7.47 1.34
C ASP A 6 30.76 -7.40 2.52
N ALA A 7 30.65 -6.33 3.31
CA ALA A 7 31.55 -6.01 4.43
C ALA A 7 33.00 -5.74 4.03
N ASP A 8 33.29 -5.58 2.73
CA ASP A 8 34.62 -5.19 2.23
C ASP A 8 34.68 -3.70 1.90
N SER A 9 35.21 -2.93 2.84
CA SER A 9 35.35 -1.48 2.68
C SER A 9 36.30 -1.04 1.56
N GLY A 10 36.97 -1.96 0.90
CA GLY A 10 37.97 -1.65 -0.11
C GLY A 10 37.52 -1.78 -1.56
N ASN A 11 36.41 -2.47 -1.83
CA ASN A 11 36.04 -2.81 -3.20
C ASN A 11 35.06 -1.82 -3.87
N GLY A 12 34.43 -0.93 -3.11
CA GLY A 12 33.47 0.05 -3.65
C GLY A 12 32.15 -0.55 -4.14
N TYR A 13 31.79 -1.74 -3.70
CA TYR A 13 30.57 -2.46 -4.04
C TYR A 13 29.71 -2.68 -2.79
N PRO A 14 28.41 -2.64 -2.87
CA PRO A 14 27.55 -2.14 -3.91
C PRO A 14 27.46 -0.63 -3.94
N PRO A 15 26.77 -0.15 -4.97
CA PRO A 15 27.03 1.12 -5.61
C PRO A 15 26.94 2.29 -4.65
N GLY A 16 27.92 3.13 -4.72
CA GLY A 16 27.86 4.50 -4.29
C GLY A 16 28.84 4.89 -3.20
N PHE A 17 29.19 3.99 -2.27
CA PHE A 17 30.06 4.38 -1.15
C PHE A 17 31.21 3.40 -0.96
N PRO A 18 32.46 3.88 -0.91
CA PRO A 18 33.57 3.03 -0.49
C PRO A 18 33.28 2.54 0.94
N GLY A 19 33.10 1.23 1.08
CA GLY A 19 33.11 0.63 2.39
C GLY A 19 31.79 0.45 3.10
N ASP A 20 30.68 0.39 2.39
CA ASP A 20 29.38 0.09 2.99
C ASP A 20 29.01 1.03 4.18
N VAL A 21 29.63 2.20 4.22
CA VAL A 21 29.42 3.20 5.26
C VAL A 21 28.67 4.39 4.70
N LEU A 22 27.57 4.73 5.36
CA LEU A 22 26.81 5.94 5.12
C LEU A 22 27.05 6.89 6.29
N ASP A 23 27.51 8.09 6.01
CA ASP A 23 27.58 9.17 7.00
C ASP A 23 26.21 9.83 7.19
N ALA A 24 26.07 10.54 8.30
CA ALA A 24 24.82 11.24 8.59
C ALA A 24 24.47 12.26 7.48
N GLY A 25 23.33 12.06 6.84
CA GLY A 25 22.88 12.90 5.73
C GLY A 25 23.17 12.35 4.33
N ASP A 26 23.91 11.25 4.25
CA ASP A 26 24.14 10.59 2.95
C ASP A 26 22.88 9.86 2.47
N VAL A 27 22.77 9.74 1.15
CA VAL A 27 21.72 9.00 0.46
C VAL A 27 22.36 8.03 -0.51
N VAL A 28 22.00 6.76 -0.38
CA VAL A 28 22.33 5.76 -1.40
C VAL A 28 21.09 5.45 -2.22
N ARG A 29 21.24 5.30 -3.52
CA ARG A 29 20.21 4.86 -4.44
C ARG A 29 20.59 3.49 -4.98
N LEU A 30 19.78 2.49 -4.67
CA LEU A 30 19.88 1.16 -5.24
C LEU A 30 18.90 1.08 -6.40
N GLU A 31 19.36 0.62 -7.55
CA GLU A 31 18.52 0.50 -8.75
C GLU A 31 18.46 -0.94 -9.19
N SER A 32 17.24 -1.41 -9.40
CA SER A 32 16.97 -2.65 -10.10
C SER A 32 16.12 -2.32 -11.32
N THR A 33 16.62 -2.70 -12.49
CA THR A 33 15.87 -2.49 -13.74
C THR A 33 15.10 -3.75 -14.04
N ILE A 34 13.78 -3.67 -13.98
CA ILE A 34 12.90 -4.70 -14.50
C ILE A 34 12.73 -4.39 -15.99
N ASP A 35 13.23 -5.29 -16.84
CA ASP A 35 13.10 -5.14 -18.29
C ASP A 35 11.69 -5.58 -18.71
N VAL A 36 10.76 -4.65 -18.64
CA VAL A 36 9.38 -4.90 -19.00
C VAL A 36 9.08 -4.31 -20.37
N THR A 37 8.70 -5.18 -21.28
CA THR A 37 7.83 -4.75 -22.37
C THR A 37 6.48 -4.46 -21.74
N ARG A 38 6.07 -3.19 -21.70
CA ARG A 38 4.81 -2.79 -21.11
C ARG A 38 3.66 -3.64 -21.66
N ASN A 39 3.22 -4.58 -20.85
CA ASN A 39 2.01 -5.35 -21.08
C ASN A 39 1.04 -4.97 -19.97
N SER A 40 -0.07 -4.34 -20.33
CA SER A 40 -1.07 -3.86 -19.40
C SER A 40 -1.72 -4.93 -18.51
N VAL A 41 -1.43 -6.21 -18.76
CA VAL A 41 -2.03 -7.33 -18.03
C VAL A 41 -1.01 -8.13 -17.21
N THR A 42 0.26 -7.78 -17.30
CA THR A 42 1.32 -8.47 -16.55
C THR A 42 1.99 -7.48 -15.61
N ILE A 43 1.96 -7.78 -14.33
CA ILE A 43 2.73 -7.05 -13.33
C ILE A 43 4.01 -7.82 -13.10
N GLU A 44 5.11 -7.16 -13.41
CA GLU A 44 6.43 -7.67 -13.11
C GLU A 44 7.01 -6.91 -11.93
N TYR A 45 7.74 -7.60 -11.11
CA TYR A 45 8.30 -7.03 -9.89
C TYR A 45 9.67 -7.61 -9.61
N ASP A 46 10.50 -6.79 -9.00
CA ASP A 46 11.71 -7.22 -8.32
C ASP A 46 11.46 -7.17 -6.81
N GLY A 47 11.66 -8.28 -6.16
CA GLY A 47 11.57 -8.44 -4.73
C GLY A 47 12.82 -9.15 -4.21
N ARG A 48 12.87 -9.46 -2.91
CA ARG A 48 13.95 -10.16 -2.22
C ARG A 48 15.08 -9.28 -1.70
N ASP A 49 14.94 -7.97 -1.75
CA ASP A 49 15.94 -7.09 -1.16
C ASP A 49 15.72 -6.93 0.33
N LYS A 50 16.79 -7.14 1.09
CA LYS A 50 16.84 -6.90 2.54
C LYS A 50 17.97 -5.92 2.84
N VAL A 51 17.65 -4.87 3.57
CA VAL A 51 18.62 -3.88 4.03
C VAL A 51 18.82 -4.01 5.52
N LEU A 52 20.04 -4.29 5.93
CA LEU A 52 20.44 -4.37 7.33
C LEU A 52 21.42 -3.25 7.65
N VAL A 53 21.16 -2.53 8.71
CA VAL A 53 21.97 -1.39 9.15
C VAL A 53 22.16 -1.40 10.66
N ASN A 54 23.25 -0.82 11.14
CA ASN A 54 23.54 -0.72 12.57
C ASN A 54 22.95 0.54 13.23
N TYR A 55 22.41 1.47 12.46
CA TYR A 55 21.69 2.66 12.93
C TYR A 55 20.41 2.87 12.11
N PRO A 56 19.38 3.50 12.70
CA PRO A 56 18.14 3.78 11.97
C PRO A 56 18.37 4.56 10.69
N ILE A 57 17.71 4.14 9.62
CA ILE A 57 17.65 4.84 8.34
C ILE A 57 16.19 5.09 7.95
N ALA A 58 15.96 6.01 7.02
CA ALA A 58 14.70 6.10 6.30
C ALA A 58 14.89 5.46 4.91
N MET A 59 13.95 4.61 4.52
CA MET A 59 13.97 3.97 3.23
C MET A 59 12.69 4.31 2.46
N THR A 60 12.85 4.61 1.18
CA THR A 60 11.74 4.83 0.26
C THR A 60 11.95 3.95 -0.96
N ARG A 61 10.93 3.17 -1.29
CA ARG A 61 10.87 2.47 -2.58
C ARG A 61 10.14 3.36 -3.56
N ALA A 62 10.72 3.55 -4.74
CA ALA A 62 10.10 4.27 -5.83
C ALA A 62 10.08 3.42 -7.09
N MET A 63 8.96 3.41 -7.78
CA MET A 63 8.83 2.90 -9.14
C MET A 63 8.57 4.09 -10.05
N TYR A 64 9.23 4.12 -11.20
CA TYR A 64 8.98 5.13 -12.21
C TYR A 64 9.16 4.55 -13.60
N ALA A 65 8.37 5.05 -14.55
CA ALA A 65 8.49 4.68 -15.93
C ALA A 65 9.69 5.40 -16.56
N VAL A 66 10.49 4.67 -17.33
CA VAL A 66 11.65 5.22 -18.06
C VAL A 66 11.21 5.99 -19.30
N VAL A 67 10.02 5.66 -19.84
CA VAL A 67 9.49 6.26 -21.06
C VAL A 67 8.34 7.20 -20.70
N PRO A 68 8.35 8.46 -21.16
CA PRO A 68 7.24 9.38 -20.95
C PRO A 68 5.91 8.82 -21.47
N GLY A 69 4.83 8.96 -20.67
CA GLY A 69 3.50 8.46 -21.00
C GLY A 69 3.22 7.03 -20.52
N GLU A 70 4.16 6.39 -19.87
CA GLU A 70 3.95 5.17 -19.10
C GLU A 70 3.78 5.56 -17.65
N VAL A 71 2.62 5.27 -17.08
CA VAL A 71 2.31 5.72 -15.72
C VAL A 71 2.34 4.54 -14.77
N LEU A 72 3.52 4.27 -14.25
CA LEU A 72 3.72 3.53 -13.00
C LEU A 72 4.73 4.32 -12.18
N ALA A 73 4.28 5.43 -11.60
CA ALA A 73 5.09 6.22 -10.71
C ALA A 73 4.47 6.17 -9.31
N GLU A 74 5.11 5.48 -8.43
CA GLU A 74 4.74 5.37 -7.03
C GLU A 74 5.98 5.52 -6.16
N ALA A 75 5.82 6.14 -5.01
CA ALA A 75 6.85 6.20 -3.99
C ALA A 75 6.22 5.94 -2.63
N ILE A 76 6.67 4.90 -1.95
CA ILE A 76 6.20 4.52 -0.62
C ILE A 76 7.37 4.49 0.36
N GLY A 77 7.08 4.86 1.62
CA GLY A 77 8.00 4.57 2.71
C GLY A 77 8.04 3.07 2.94
N VAL A 78 9.21 2.51 3.19
CA VAL A 78 9.37 1.10 3.58
C VAL A 78 9.48 1.06 5.09
N PHE A 79 8.61 0.27 5.72
CA PHE A 79 8.57 0.15 7.16
C PHE A 79 9.71 -0.73 7.68
N ASP A 80 10.12 -0.46 8.90
CA ASP A 80 11.07 -1.32 9.61
C ASP A 80 10.44 -2.69 9.92
N ALA A 81 11.21 -3.76 9.75
CA ALA A 81 10.74 -5.12 10.01
C ALA A 81 10.13 -5.31 11.41
N GLY A 82 10.59 -4.54 12.41
CA GLY A 82 10.00 -4.54 13.75
C GLY A 82 8.56 -4.02 13.83
N THR A 83 8.02 -3.44 12.75
CA THR A 83 6.62 -3.00 12.65
C THR A 83 5.72 -4.02 11.96
N HIS A 84 6.29 -5.05 11.37
CA HIS A 84 5.51 -6.08 10.68
C HIS A 84 4.76 -6.98 11.66
N GLY A 85 3.72 -7.61 11.16
CA GLY A 85 2.86 -8.51 11.93
C GLY A 85 2.54 -9.79 11.19
N THR A 86 1.58 -10.52 11.72
CA THR A 86 1.19 -11.83 11.19
C THR A 86 -0.19 -11.86 10.54
N LEU A 87 -0.91 -10.74 10.55
CA LEU A 87 -2.24 -10.63 9.95
C LEU A 87 -2.39 -9.28 9.27
N TYR A 88 -2.70 -9.33 7.99
CA TYR A 88 -3.01 -8.17 7.18
C TYR A 88 -4.36 -8.35 6.51
N ARG A 89 -5.02 -7.23 6.23
CA ARG A 89 -6.34 -7.21 5.61
C ARG A 89 -6.40 -6.12 4.55
N ALA A 90 -7.04 -6.41 3.41
CA ALA A 90 -7.29 -5.45 2.35
C ALA A 90 -8.41 -4.49 2.77
N PRO A 91 -8.13 -3.20 2.98
CA PRO A 91 -9.19 -2.24 3.30
C PRO A 91 -10.08 -1.90 2.11
N VAL A 92 -9.63 -2.19 0.90
CA VAL A 92 -10.34 -2.01 -0.37
C VAL A 92 -10.06 -3.21 -1.28
N GLY A 93 -10.96 -3.52 -2.19
CA GLY A 93 -10.87 -4.65 -3.09
C GLY A 93 -11.54 -4.39 -4.44
N VAL A 94 -11.52 -5.36 -5.33
CA VAL A 94 -12.16 -5.23 -6.67
C VAL A 94 -13.66 -5.01 -6.59
N ASP A 95 -14.28 -5.33 -5.47
CA ASP A 95 -15.69 -5.16 -5.14
C ASP A 95 -15.99 -3.83 -4.43
N THR A 96 -14.98 -3.06 -4.05
CA THR A 96 -15.18 -1.74 -3.44
C THR A 96 -15.79 -0.78 -4.44
N GLY A 97 -16.92 -0.20 -4.10
CA GLY A 97 -17.57 0.84 -4.89
C GLY A 97 -16.65 2.06 -5.07
N THR A 98 -16.72 2.70 -6.22
CA THR A 98 -15.84 3.85 -6.51
C THR A 98 -16.52 5.20 -6.32
N GLY A 99 -17.85 5.21 -6.19
CA GLY A 99 -18.63 6.44 -6.04
C GLY A 99 -18.57 7.43 -7.22
N PHE A 100 -17.56 7.28 -8.10
CA PHE A 100 -17.31 8.18 -9.24
C PHE A 100 -17.05 7.39 -10.52
N GLY A 101 -18.04 7.35 -11.41
CA GLY A 101 -17.88 6.93 -12.79
C GLY A 101 -17.57 5.44 -13.02
N THR A 102 -17.12 5.14 -14.23
CA THR A 102 -16.90 3.77 -14.72
C THR A 102 -15.48 3.26 -14.54
N ASN A 103 -14.55 4.09 -14.11
CA ASN A 103 -13.17 3.71 -13.88
C ASN A 103 -12.99 3.35 -12.42
N SER A 104 -12.84 2.09 -12.16
CA SER A 104 -12.65 1.58 -10.81
C SER A 104 -11.21 1.78 -10.37
N LEU A 105 -11.00 2.58 -9.34
CA LEU A 105 -9.69 2.75 -8.69
C LEU A 105 -9.11 1.42 -8.20
N PHE A 106 -9.95 0.41 -8.07
CA PHE A 106 -9.66 -0.88 -7.50
C PHE A 106 -10.04 -2.04 -8.43
N SER A 107 -10.26 -1.81 -9.74
CA SER A 107 -10.60 -2.87 -10.70
C SER A 107 -9.56 -3.97 -10.76
N TYR A 108 -8.35 -3.65 -10.32
CA TYR A 108 -7.31 -4.59 -10.03
C TYR A 108 -6.85 -4.37 -8.58
N THR A 109 -6.90 -5.41 -7.76
CA THR A 109 -6.37 -5.39 -6.39
C THR A 109 -5.62 -6.69 -6.13
N ALA A 110 -4.41 -6.57 -5.60
CA ALA A 110 -3.48 -7.67 -5.40
C ALA A 110 -2.71 -7.50 -4.08
N PHE A 111 -2.25 -8.60 -3.50
CA PHE A 111 -1.26 -8.55 -2.42
C PHE A 111 0.13 -8.89 -2.92
N TYR A 112 1.10 -8.26 -2.34
CA TYR A 112 2.50 -8.57 -2.48
C TYR A 112 3.08 -8.82 -1.09
N VAL A 113 3.59 -10.02 -0.86
CA VAL A 113 4.11 -10.44 0.45
C VAL A 113 5.57 -10.84 0.36
N MET A 114 6.32 -10.68 1.45
CA MET A 114 7.69 -11.15 1.56
C MET A 114 7.96 -11.64 2.98
N ALA A 115 8.46 -12.86 3.10
CA ALA A 115 8.81 -13.44 4.40
C ALA A 115 10.07 -12.82 4.98
N GLU A 116 10.09 -12.66 6.31
CA GLU A 116 11.25 -12.19 7.06
C GLU A 116 12.09 -13.33 7.64
N SER A 117 11.55 -14.52 7.65
CA SER A 117 12.17 -15.71 8.26
C SER A 117 11.92 -16.93 7.40
N ASP A 118 12.87 -17.85 7.44
CA ASP A 118 12.73 -19.11 6.74
C ASP A 118 11.49 -19.88 7.19
N TYR A 119 10.91 -20.60 6.24
CA TYR A 119 9.78 -21.48 6.46
C TYR A 119 8.53 -20.81 7.04
N THR A 120 8.31 -19.54 6.68
CA THR A 120 7.09 -18.80 7.04
C THR A 120 5.91 -19.33 6.26
N ARG A 121 4.93 -19.93 6.97
CA ARG A 121 3.65 -20.32 6.34
C ARG A 121 2.81 -19.05 6.12
N ILE A 122 2.26 -18.92 4.92
CA ILE A 122 1.33 -17.86 4.52
C ILE A 122 0.02 -18.49 4.08
N ASP A 123 -1.07 -18.08 4.70
CA ASP A 123 -2.44 -18.45 4.35
C ASP A 123 -3.17 -17.23 3.77
N ILE A 124 -3.88 -17.40 2.67
CA ILE A 124 -4.51 -16.30 1.92
C ILE A 124 -5.99 -16.62 1.73
N ASP A 125 -6.84 -15.72 2.22
CA ASP A 125 -8.28 -15.67 2.00
C ASP A 125 -8.56 -14.44 1.12
N LYS A 126 -8.75 -14.66 -0.18
CA LYS A 126 -8.85 -13.59 -1.19
C LYS A 126 -10.23 -12.96 -1.27
N ASP A 127 -11.26 -13.71 -0.94
CA ASP A 127 -12.64 -13.29 -1.08
C ASP A 127 -13.35 -13.05 0.25
N ASN A 128 -12.59 -13.16 1.36
CA ASN A 128 -13.06 -12.86 2.71
C ASN A 128 -14.24 -13.75 3.16
N ASP A 129 -14.27 -15.00 2.68
CA ASP A 129 -15.29 -15.98 3.08
C ASP A 129 -14.91 -16.80 4.32
N GLY A 130 -13.67 -16.63 4.81
CA GLY A 130 -13.10 -17.32 5.95
C GLY A 130 -12.43 -18.65 5.58
N THR A 131 -12.30 -18.94 4.29
CA THR A 131 -11.58 -20.10 3.78
C THR A 131 -10.29 -19.65 3.09
N PHE A 132 -9.19 -20.35 3.29
CA PHE A 132 -7.95 -20.02 2.59
C PHE A 132 -7.92 -20.71 1.23
N GLU A 133 -7.90 -19.93 0.14
CA GLU A 133 -7.72 -20.47 -1.21
C GLU A 133 -6.28 -20.91 -1.44
N GLU A 134 -5.33 -20.27 -0.77
CA GLU A 134 -3.92 -20.55 -0.95
C GLU A 134 -3.22 -20.70 0.40
N THR A 135 -2.36 -21.72 0.49
CA THR A 135 -1.41 -21.90 1.59
C THR A 135 -0.04 -22.22 0.99
N LEU A 136 0.96 -21.48 1.38
CA LEU A 136 2.33 -21.64 0.90
C LEU A 136 3.34 -21.43 2.02
N TYR A 137 4.61 -21.76 1.74
CA TYR A 137 5.73 -21.55 2.65
C TYR A 137 6.78 -20.74 1.92
N LEU A 138 7.28 -19.70 2.57
CA LEU A 138 8.30 -18.81 2.03
C LEU A 138 9.52 -18.82 2.94
N ASP A 139 10.69 -18.79 2.34
CA ASP A 139 11.94 -18.58 3.05
C ASP A 139 12.24 -17.07 3.19
N GLU A 140 13.20 -16.72 4.04
CA GLU A 140 13.59 -15.33 4.28
C GLU A 140 13.89 -14.59 2.97
N GLY A 141 13.25 -13.44 2.77
CA GLY A 141 13.36 -12.62 1.57
C GLY A 141 12.65 -13.21 0.34
N GLU A 142 11.97 -14.33 0.46
CA GLU A 142 11.20 -14.89 -0.64
C GLU A 142 9.85 -14.16 -0.77
N PRO A 143 9.56 -13.57 -1.95
CA PRO A 143 8.30 -12.90 -2.18
C PRO A 143 7.25 -13.83 -2.78
N TYR A 144 5.98 -13.49 -2.57
CA TYR A 144 4.86 -14.06 -3.29
C TYR A 144 3.88 -12.98 -3.73
N PHE A 145 3.36 -13.11 -4.93
CA PHE A 145 2.42 -12.17 -5.51
C PHE A 145 1.06 -12.80 -5.73
N VAL A 146 0.06 -12.35 -4.96
CA VAL A 146 -1.34 -12.75 -5.09
C VAL A 146 -1.96 -11.91 -6.19
N ASN A 147 -1.94 -12.43 -7.41
CA ASN A 147 -2.25 -11.69 -8.63
C ASN A 147 -3.75 -11.47 -8.83
N GLY A 148 -4.24 -10.30 -8.43
CA GLY A 148 -5.60 -9.83 -8.71
C GLY A 148 -6.71 -10.55 -7.96
N ASN A 149 -7.95 -10.07 -8.16
CA ASN A 149 -9.18 -10.61 -7.57
C ASN A 149 -9.20 -10.61 -6.03
N VAL A 150 -8.48 -9.71 -5.40
CA VAL A 150 -8.53 -9.51 -3.95
C VAL A 150 -9.76 -8.66 -3.65
N LEU A 151 -10.68 -9.19 -2.84
CA LEU A 151 -11.88 -8.48 -2.40
C LEU A 151 -11.59 -7.63 -1.15
N GLN A 152 -12.46 -6.70 -0.86
CA GLN A 152 -12.36 -5.95 0.40
C GLN A 152 -12.51 -6.90 1.59
N GLY A 153 -11.71 -6.69 2.60
CA GLY A 153 -11.68 -7.56 3.77
C GLY A 153 -10.85 -8.82 3.62
N ALA A 154 -10.39 -9.16 2.40
CA ALA A 154 -9.46 -10.27 2.16
C ALA A 154 -8.28 -10.26 3.13
N THR A 155 -7.83 -11.43 3.56
CA THR A 155 -6.77 -11.54 4.57
C THR A 155 -5.56 -12.32 4.08
N VAL A 156 -4.42 -11.93 4.61
CA VAL A 156 -3.18 -12.72 4.55
C VAL A 156 -2.70 -12.95 5.96
N GLN A 157 -2.51 -14.21 6.33
CA GLN A 157 -2.07 -14.61 7.65
C GLN A 157 -0.75 -15.38 7.58
N GLY A 158 0.24 -14.95 8.35
CA GLY A 158 1.54 -15.62 8.47
C GLY A 158 1.73 -16.34 9.79
N SER A 159 2.50 -17.42 9.78
CA SER A 159 2.95 -18.09 11.02
C SER A 159 4.00 -17.28 11.78
N GLN A 160 4.66 -16.34 11.10
CA GLN A 160 5.65 -15.41 11.61
C GLN A 160 5.41 -14.04 10.97
N PRO A 161 5.99 -12.93 11.49
CA PRO A 161 5.90 -11.62 10.87
C PRO A 161 6.40 -11.65 9.42
N PHE A 162 5.75 -10.86 8.59
CA PHE A 162 6.09 -10.71 7.18
C PHE A 162 5.66 -9.33 6.66
N MET A 163 6.26 -8.88 5.58
CA MET A 163 5.87 -7.66 4.88
C MET A 163 4.66 -7.92 3.97
N CYS A 164 3.69 -7.03 3.98
CA CYS A 164 2.54 -7.11 3.09
C CYS A 164 2.24 -5.75 2.45
N HIS A 165 2.15 -5.75 1.13
CA HIS A 165 1.73 -4.59 0.36
C HIS A 165 0.40 -4.87 -0.32
N LEU A 166 -0.40 -3.83 -0.50
CA LEU A 166 -1.59 -3.81 -1.35
C LEU A 166 -1.27 -3.04 -2.61
N VAL A 167 -1.55 -3.64 -3.75
CA VAL A 167 -1.44 -3.02 -5.07
C VAL A 167 -2.82 -2.87 -5.64
N THR A 168 -3.18 -1.66 -6.05
CA THR A 168 -4.49 -1.38 -6.65
C THR A 168 -4.34 -0.62 -7.96
N GLY A 169 -5.36 -0.64 -8.80
CA GLY A 169 -5.36 0.12 -10.03
C GLY A 169 -6.32 -0.41 -11.07
N ASP A 170 -6.08 0.00 -12.30
CA ASP A 170 -6.76 -0.49 -13.49
C ASP A 170 -5.73 -1.11 -14.43
N VAL A 171 -5.58 -2.43 -14.34
CA VAL A 171 -4.71 -3.20 -15.23
C VAL A 171 -5.38 -3.36 -16.57
N GLY A 172 -4.94 -2.64 -17.54
CA GLY A 172 -5.55 -2.57 -18.89
C GLY A 172 -5.70 -1.13 -19.33
N SER A 173 -5.69 -0.18 -18.42
CA SER A 173 -5.60 1.22 -18.76
C SER A 173 -4.12 1.68 -18.77
N THR A 174 -3.91 2.85 -19.32
CA THR A 174 -2.60 3.51 -19.29
C THR A 174 -2.36 4.23 -17.98
N TYR A 175 -3.28 4.13 -17.02
CA TYR A 175 -3.31 4.96 -15.83
C TYR A 175 -3.43 4.12 -14.56
N GLU A 176 -2.72 4.57 -13.53
CA GLU A 176 -3.03 4.42 -12.13
C GLU A 176 -2.85 3.02 -11.52
N MET A 177 -1.61 2.65 -11.29
CA MET A 177 -1.36 1.72 -10.20
C MET A 177 -1.01 2.50 -8.93
N ARG A 178 -1.50 2.00 -7.81
CA ARG A 178 -1.21 2.51 -6.47
C ARG A 178 -0.64 1.38 -5.64
N TRP A 179 0.34 1.72 -4.82
CA TRP A 179 1.03 0.76 -3.99
C TRP A 179 1.02 1.24 -2.55
N PHE A 180 0.52 0.43 -1.65
CA PHE A 180 0.43 0.74 -0.23
C PHE A 180 1.20 -0.31 0.56
N GLU A 181 2.09 0.11 1.45
CA GLU A 181 2.55 -0.78 2.50
C GLU A 181 1.47 -0.87 3.57
N LEU A 182 1.02 -2.09 3.86
CA LEU A 182 -0.05 -2.29 4.82
C LEU A 182 0.49 -2.34 6.24
N TRP A 183 -0.22 -1.70 7.14
CA TRP A 183 -0.07 -1.95 8.57
C TRP A 183 -0.75 -3.26 8.95
N PRO A 184 -0.12 -4.10 9.80
CA PRO A 184 -0.80 -5.27 10.34
C PRO A 184 -2.04 -4.84 11.14
N GLU A 185 -3.09 -5.66 11.12
CA GLU A 185 -4.37 -5.33 11.76
C GLU A 185 -4.21 -4.98 13.25
N SER A 186 -3.24 -5.60 13.93
CA SER A 186 -2.93 -5.32 15.33
C SER A 186 -2.42 -3.90 15.62
N GLN A 187 -2.04 -3.16 14.60
CA GLN A 187 -1.56 -1.77 14.71
C GLN A 187 -2.60 -0.75 14.23
N TRP A 188 -3.78 -1.20 13.84
CA TRP A 188 -4.82 -0.28 13.42
C TRP A 188 -5.33 0.54 14.61
N GLY A 189 -5.59 1.81 14.37
CA GLY A 189 -5.93 2.79 15.38
C GLY A 189 -7.38 3.22 15.34
N THR A 190 -7.68 4.18 16.20
CA THR A 190 -9.02 4.77 16.35
C THR A 190 -9.06 6.25 15.94
N ASP A 191 -7.95 6.82 15.47
CA ASP A 191 -7.82 8.26 15.21
C ASP A 191 -6.77 8.49 14.11
N TYR A 192 -7.21 9.06 12.99
CA TYR A 192 -6.38 9.28 11.81
C TYR A 192 -6.50 10.70 11.29
N PHE A 193 -5.41 11.22 10.75
CA PHE A 193 -5.36 12.49 10.06
C PHE A 193 -4.91 12.28 8.62
N THR A 194 -5.67 12.84 7.67
CA THR A 194 -5.22 12.96 6.29
C THR A 194 -4.99 14.43 5.95
N PRO A 195 -3.76 14.82 5.60
CA PRO A 195 -3.42 16.19 5.25
C PRO A 195 -3.67 16.50 3.78
N VAL A 196 -4.07 15.51 2.97
CA VAL A 196 -4.15 15.62 1.52
C VAL A 196 -5.59 15.91 1.12
N GLY A 197 -5.83 17.11 0.63
CA GLY A 197 -7.13 17.54 0.13
C GLY A 197 -7.21 17.47 -1.39
N SER A 198 -8.45 17.50 -1.90
CA SER A 198 -8.72 17.63 -3.33
C SER A 198 -7.99 18.84 -3.93
N ARG A 199 -7.62 18.75 -5.21
CA ARG A 199 -6.87 19.78 -5.92
C ARG A 199 -7.68 20.35 -7.08
N SER A 200 -7.42 21.61 -7.42
CA SER A 200 -7.92 22.23 -8.66
C SER A 200 -6.74 22.57 -9.55
N TYR A 201 -6.79 22.13 -10.80
CA TYR A 201 -5.81 22.45 -11.82
C TYR A 201 -6.46 22.60 -13.18
N GLY A 202 -6.12 23.64 -13.92
CA GLY A 202 -6.68 23.89 -15.27
C GLY A 202 -8.19 24.13 -15.33
N GLY A 203 -8.86 24.29 -14.18
CA GLY A 203 -10.32 24.42 -14.09
C GLY A 203 -11.04 23.13 -13.68
N ASP A 204 -10.32 22.02 -13.64
CA ASP A 204 -10.83 20.73 -13.19
C ASP A 204 -10.53 20.50 -11.71
N ILE A 205 -11.32 19.67 -11.05
CA ILE A 205 -11.11 19.22 -9.68
C ILE A 205 -10.65 17.77 -9.74
N TYR A 206 -9.53 17.50 -9.09
CA TYR A 206 -8.97 16.17 -8.86
C TYR A 206 -9.29 15.78 -7.40
N PRO A 207 -10.29 14.95 -7.20
CA PRO A 207 -10.70 14.59 -5.84
C PRO A 207 -9.67 13.71 -5.15
N ALA A 208 -9.39 14.02 -3.89
CA ALA A 208 -8.80 13.08 -2.96
C ALA A 208 -9.93 12.35 -2.24
N LEU A 209 -9.91 11.04 -2.28
CA LEU A 209 -10.99 10.17 -1.81
C LEU A 209 -10.47 9.29 -0.67
N VAL A 210 -11.21 9.27 0.43
CA VAL A 210 -10.87 8.44 1.60
C VAL A 210 -11.89 7.32 1.74
N TYR A 211 -11.39 6.10 1.78
CA TYR A 211 -12.14 4.87 2.01
C TYR A 211 -11.81 4.38 3.41
N LEU A 212 -12.82 4.15 4.25
CA LEU A 212 -12.64 3.77 5.65
C LEU A 212 -13.23 2.39 5.89
N PHE A 213 -12.37 1.44 6.25
CA PHE A 213 -12.73 0.04 6.44
C PHE A 213 -12.90 -0.28 7.94
N ASN A 214 -13.98 -1.00 8.25
CA ASN A 214 -14.29 -1.50 9.58
C ASN A 214 -13.99 -3.00 9.71
N PRO A 215 -12.93 -3.42 10.43
CA PRO A 215 -12.61 -4.83 10.63
C PRO A 215 -13.45 -5.51 11.71
N ASN A 216 -14.24 -4.73 12.45
CA ASN A 216 -14.92 -5.23 13.64
C ASN A 216 -16.20 -6.00 13.29
N ALA A 217 -16.64 -6.87 14.19
CA ALA A 217 -17.88 -7.63 14.06
C ALA A 217 -19.15 -6.79 14.32
N GLU A 218 -19.00 -5.50 14.66
CA GLU A 218 -20.09 -4.58 14.91
C GLU A 218 -19.92 -3.29 14.09
N THR A 219 -21.03 -2.61 13.84
CA THR A 219 -21.01 -1.31 13.17
C THR A 219 -20.28 -0.28 14.02
N ILE A 220 -19.32 0.41 13.43
CA ILE A 220 -18.65 1.54 14.05
C ILE A 220 -19.26 2.86 13.60
N THR A 221 -19.19 3.87 14.46
CA THR A 221 -19.50 5.25 14.10
C THR A 221 -18.19 6.03 14.03
N VAL A 222 -17.87 6.50 12.83
CA VAL A 222 -16.71 7.35 12.59
C VAL A 222 -17.15 8.80 12.59
N THR A 223 -16.47 9.62 13.36
CA THR A 223 -16.62 11.07 13.33
C THR A 223 -15.55 11.65 12.41
N TYR A 224 -15.95 12.55 11.53
CA TYR A 224 -15.00 13.33 10.74
C TYR A 224 -15.03 14.81 11.15
N VAL A 225 -13.88 15.45 11.05
CA VAL A 225 -13.71 16.89 11.27
C VAL A 225 -12.80 17.46 10.20
N THR A 226 -13.26 18.48 9.52
CA THR A 226 -12.49 19.31 8.59
C THR A 226 -12.40 20.73 9.09
N ALA A 227 -11.72 21.63 8.41
CA ALA A 227 -11.66 23.04 8.79
C ALA A 227 -13.02 23.75 8.78
N THR A 228 -13.97 23.26 7.99
CA THR A 228 -15.25 23.94 7.72
C THR A 228 -16.48 23.11 8.08
N ASN A 229 -16.32 21.80 8.32
CA ASN A 229 -17.43 20.89 8.54
C ASN A 229 -17.04 19.75 9.49
N SER A 230 -18.06 19.14 10.12
CA SER A 230 -17.91 17.93 10.91
C SER A 230 -19.21 17.12 10.87
N GLY A 231 -19.10 15.83 11.06
CA GLY A 231 -20.27 14.93 11.09
C GLY A 231 -19.86 13.51 11.46
N THR A 232 -20.80 12.62 11.30
CA THR A 232 -20.62 11.20 11.59
C THR A 232 -21.22 10.34 10.49
N PHE A 233 -20.66 9.15 10.30
CA PHE A 233 -21.25 8.11 9.47
C PHE A 233 -21.00 6.74 10.09
N ALA A 234 -21.86 5.79 9.75
CA ALA A 234 -21.75 4.41 10.21
C ALA A 234 -21.03 3.58 9.14
N VAL A 235 -20.16 2.68 9.59
CA VAL A 235 -19.52 1.67 8.74
C VAL A 235 -19.91 0.30 9.26
N ALA A 236 -20.55 -0.50 8.41
CA ALA A 236 -21.02 -1.84 8.78
C ALA A 236 -19.85 -2.78 9.11
N PRO A 237 -20.10 -3.91 9.79
CA PRO A 237 -19.09 -4.91 10.05
C PRO A 237 -18.43 -5.40 8.76
N ASN A 238 -17.09 -5.47 8.76
CA ASN A 238 -16.30 -6.00 7.65
C ASN A 238 -16.61 -5.31 6.30
N ASP A 239 -16.90 -4.02 6.36
CA ASP A 239 -17.32 -3.22 5.23
C ASP A 239 -16.52 -1.92 5.15
N VAL A 240 -16.58 -1.26 4.00
CA VAL A 240 -15.95 0.03 3.76
C VAL A 240 -16.99 1.14 3.64
N TYR A 241 -16.71 2.32 4.18
CA TYR A 241 -17.45 3.53 3.82
C TYR A 241 -16.99 3.95 2.42
N ASP A 242 -17.90 3.90 1.48
CA ASP A 242 -17.62 3.92 0.05
C ASP A 242 -16.76 5.07 -0.41
N VAL A 243 -17.00 6.26 0.10
CA VAL A 243 -16.16 7.39 -0.27
C VAL A 243 -16.41 8.60 0.63
N PHE A 244 -15.35 9.20 1.11
CA PHE A 244 -15.36 10.54 1.65
C PHE A 244 -14.51 11.44 0.75
N GLU A 245 -15.16 12.38 0.05
CA GLU A 245 -14.44 13.35 -0.76
C GLU A 245 -13.82 14.42 0.14
N MET A 246 -12.51 14.56 0.05
CA MET A 246 -11.76 15.53 0.83
C MET A 246 -12.04 16.96 0.35
N PRO A 247 -12.13 17.91 1.29
CA PRO A 247 -12.31 19.32 0.93
C PRO A 247 -11.15 19.83 0.05
N LEU A 248 -11.47 20.73 -0.86
CA LEU A 248 -10.48 21.35 -1.74
C LEU A 248 -9.37 22.03 -0.90
N ASN A 249 -8.13 21.64 -1.14
CA ASN A 249 -6.94 22.10 -0.41
C ASN A 249 -7.06 21.96 1.13
N GLY A 250 -7.86 21.00 1.59
CA GLY A 250 -8.15 20.81 3.00
C GLY A 250 -7.50 19.56 3.58
N ALA A 251 -7.79 19.34 4.85
CA ALA A 251 -7.40 18.17 5.61
C ALA A 251 -8.61 17.66 6.39
N ALA A 252 -8.58 16.40 6.83
CA ALA A 252 -9.59 15.83 7.69
C ALA A 252 -8.96 14.99 8.82
N ARG A 253 -9.70 14.90 9.91
CA ARG A 253 -9.48 13.92 10.98
C ARG A 253 -10.67 12.97 11.01
N PHE A 254 -10.38 11.69 11.17
CA PHE A 254 -11.38 10.62 11.32
C PHE A 254 -11.12 9.88 12.61
N TYR A 255 -12.14 9.68 13.44
CA TYR A 255 -11.96 8.97 14.71
C TYR A 255 -13.22 8.26 15.17
N THR A 256 -13.01 7.19 15.94
CA THR A 256 -14.07 6.52 16.72
C THR A 256 -13.96 6.88 18.19
N THR A 257 -15.09 6.86 18.92
CA THR A 257 -15.12 7.17 20.37
C THR A 257 -15.32 5.95 21.25
N ASN A 258 -15.61 4.80 20.64
CA ASN A 258 -15.87 3.54 21.34
C ASN A 258 -14.63 2.64 21.48
N GLY A 259 -13.48 3.09 21.00
CA GLY A 259 -12.22 2.34 21.08
C GLY A 259 -12.06 1.24 20.03
N LEU A 260 -12.99 1.12 19.08
CA LEU A 260 -12.89 0.15 17.99
C LEU A 260 -11.99 0.69 16.87
N PRO A 261 -10.97 -0.08 16.46
CA PRO A 261 -10.05 0.34 15.41
C PRO A 261 -10.72 0.29 14.04
N PHE A 262 -10.15 1.07 13.13
CA PHE A 262 -10.45 1.05 11.71
C PHE A 262 -9.20 1.41 10.92
N ILE A 263 -9.25 1.35 9.61
CA ILE A 263 -8.18 1.86 8.73
C ILE A 263 -8.77 2.67 7.59
N GLY A 264 -7.98 3.58 7.04
CA GLY A 264 -8.35 4.38 5.87
C GLY A 264 -7.30 4.30 4.77
N VAL A 265 -7.76 4.34 3.53
CA VAL A 265 -6.95 4.52 2.33
C VAL A 265 -7.33 5.86 1.71
N ASP A 266 -6.32 6.71 1.47
CA ASP A 266 -6.49 8.01 0.80
C ASP A 266 -5.90 7.90 -0.61
N VAL A 267 -6.70 8.19 -1.62
CA VAL A 267 -6.33 8.07 -3.02
C VAL A 267 -6.76 9.30 -3.81
N PHE A 268 -5.94 9.71 -4.78
CA PHE A 268 -6.38 10.65 -5.80
C PHE A 268 -7.02 9.91 -6.96
N ASP A 269 -8.17 10.41 -7.41
CA ASP A 269 -8.76 9.99 -8.67
C ASP A 269 -8.37 10.97 -9.78
N THR A 270 -7.48 10.55 -10.65
CA THR A 270 -7.01 11.35 -11.79
C THR A 270 -7.85 11.11 -13.05
N SER A 271 -8.75 10.12 -13.03
CA SER A 271 -9.61 9.79 -14.18
C SER A 271 -10.68 10.86 -14.45
N VAL A 272 -11.00 11.69 -13.46
CA VAL A 272 -12.07 12.71 -13.57
C VAL A 272 -11.63 13.92 -14.37
N GLY A 273 -10.36 14.20 -14.47
CA GLY A 273 -9.83 15.42 -15.07
C GLY A 273 -9.60 15.38 -16.59
N GLY A 274 -9.93 14.32 -17.30
CA GLY A 274 -9.74 14.23 -18.77
C GLY A 274 -8.30 14.53 -19.23
N GLY A 275 -7.33 14.43 -18.34
CA GLY A 275 -5.93 14.75 -18.61
C GLY A 275 -5.29 13.72 -19.52
N THR A 276 -4.89 14.16 -20.65
CA THR A 276 -4.03 13.48 -21.63
C THR A 276 -2.61 13.39 -21.12
#